data_5530b847747df6c77ff1f1fc3aed690e
#
_entry.id   5530b847747df6c77ff1f1fc3aed690e
#
_cell.length_a   1.000
_cell.length_b   1.000
_cell.length_c   1.000
_cell.angle_alpha   90.00
_cell.angle_beta   90.00
_cell.angle_gamma   90.00
#
_symmetry.space_group_name_H-M   'P 1'
#
loop_
_entity.id
_entity.type
_entity.pdbx_description
1 polymer ?
#
loop_
_entity_poly.entity_id
_entity_poly.type
_entity_poly.pdbx_seq_one_letter_code
_entity_poly.pdbx_strand_id
1 'polypeptide(L)'
;PFFNVIAEGVKEEAAKHGYDVLVVDGDRDVQKQANQIDDFLTKGVVAIILNPCDRQSIGPAIEKANQAGVPVFTCDLKCVAEGAEVVSHVGSDNLQGGKLAGEAMIEALGAQGGEVLVIHFPQANSCQLRVRGFEEVIAAYNQGLVAGRIEVVAELDGGGVRDEGYKVTEDTLQAHPDLRGIFAINDPSGLGARAALEKAGKQDQVTIVAFDGQ
;
A
#
# COMPACT_ATOMS: atom_id res chain seq x y z
N PRO A 1 0.86 -10.63 -7.18
CA PRO A 1 0.46 -11.64 -6.18
C PRO A 1 -0.70 -11.15 -5.32
N PHE A 2 -0.62 -9.96 -4.69
CA PHE A 2 -1.63 -9.40 -3.79
C PHE A 2 -3.05 -9.37 -4.39
N PHE A 3 -3.23 -8.78 -5.57
CA PHE A 3 -4.56 -8.68 -6.21
C PHE A 3 -5.12 -10.05 -6.65
N ASN A 4 -4.26 -11.03 -6.93
CA ASN A 4 -4.71 -12.39 -7.25
C ASN A 4 -5.35 -13.06 -6.02
N VAL A 5 -4.84 -12.82 -4.81
CA VAL A 5 -5.44 -13.34 -3.57
C VAL A 5 -6.84 -12.77 -3.37
N ILE A 6 -7.03 -11.48 -3.62
CA ILE A 6 -8.36 -10.85 -3.57
C ILE A 6 -9.30 -11.51 -4.60
N ALA A 7 -8.84 -11.65 -5.85
CA ALA A 7 -9.65 -12.23 -6.92
C ALA A 7 -10.07 -13.68 -6.63
N GLU A 8 -9.15 -14.51 -6.13
CA GLU A 8 -9.47 -15.90 -5.76
C GLU A 8 -10.43 -15.97 -4.57
N GLY A 9 -10.22 -15.13 -3.53
CA GLY A 9 -11.15 -15.07 -2.41
C GLY A 9 -12.57 -14.65 -2.82
N VAL A 10 -12.70 -13.70 -3.75
CA VAL A 10 -14.00 -13.31 -4.32
C VAL A 10 -14.64 -14.47 -5.09
N LYS A 11 -13.86 -15.18 -5.91
CA LYS A 11 -14.38 -16.35 -6.67
C LYS A 11 -14.86 -17.46 -5.72
N GLU A 12 -14.05 -17.79 -4.72
CA GLU A 12 -14.38 -18.84 -3.75
C GLU A 12 -15.68 -18.52 -2.98
N GLU A 13 -15.83 -17.28 -2.54
CA GLU A 13 -17.02 -16.87 -1.80
C GLU A 13 -18.25 -16.80 -2.71
N ALA A 14 -18.14 -16.18 -3.89
CA ALA A 14 -19.23 -16.08 -4.86
C ALA A 14 -19.77 -17.44 -5.29
N ALA A 15 -18.88 -18.43 -5.49
CA ALA A 15 -19.26 -19.80 -5.87
C ALA A 15 -20.16 -20.47 -4.82
N LYS A 16 -19.97 -20.20 -3.52
CA LYS A 16 -20.83 -20.72 -2.44
C LYS A 16 -22.27 -20.22 -2.55
N HIS A 17 -22.47 -19.08 -3.21
CA HIS A 17 -23.77 -18.44 -3.42
C HIS A 17 -24.31 -18.62 -4.85
N GLY A 18 -23.63 -19.41 -5.69
CA GLY A 18 -24.07 -19.73 -7.05
C GLY A 18 -23.81 -18.62 -8.07
N TYR A 19 -22.84 -17.73 -7.81
CA TYR A 19 -22.42 -16.69 -8.73
C TYR A 19 -21.14 -17.08 -9.47
N ASP A 20 -21.09 -16.75 -10.76
CA ASP A 20 -19.86 -16.79 -11.56
C ASP A 20 -19.15 -15.44 -11.51
N VAL A 21 -17.82 -15.45 -11.44
CA VAL A 21 -16.99 -14.26 -11.35
C VAL A 21 -16.10 -14.09 -12.58
N LEU A 22 -16.24 -12.96 -13.26
CA LEU A 22 -15.35 -12.53 -14.33
C LEU A 22 -14.25 -11.64 -13.72
N VAL A 23 -12.99 -12.06 -13.85
CA VAL A 23 -11.84 -11.29 -13.35
C VAL A 23 -11.04 -10.75 -14.53
N VAL A 24 -10.73 -9.46 -14.49
CA VAL A 24 -9.90 -8.77 -15.48
C VAL A 24 -8.88 -7.88 -14.77
N ASP A 25 -7.74 -7.64 -15.42
CA ASP A 25 -6.70 -6.77 -14.91
C ASP A 25 -6.77 -5.40 -15.61
N GLY A 26 -6.90 -4.33 -14.81
CA GLY A 26 -6.89 -2.95 -15.28
C GLY A 26 -5.50 -2.47 -15.72
N ASP A 27 -4.44 -3.22 -15.41
CA ASP A 27 -3.06 -2.95 -15.84
C ASP A 27 -2.55 -1.54 -15.49
N ARG A 28 -3.04 -1.00 -14.36
CA ARG A 28 -2.80 0.38 -13.90
C ARG A 28 -3.25 1.46 -14.90
N ASP A 29 -4.12 1.10 -15.83
CA ASP A 29 -4.67 2.00 -16.85
C ASP A 29 -6.16 2.25 -16.57
N VAL A 30 -6.48 3.49 -16.19
CA VAL A 30 -7.85 3.92 -15.86
C VAL A 30 -8.77 3.82 -17.07
N GLN A 31 -8.29 4.12 -18.29
CA GLN A 31 -9.11 4.04 -19.49
C GLN A 31 -9.43 2.59 -19.85
N LYS A 32 -8.44 1.69 -19.73
CA LYS A 32 -8.66 0.25 -19.87
C LYS A 32 -9.69 -0.24 -18.85
N GLN A 33 -9.55 0.17 -17.60
CA GLN A 33 -10.49 -0.21 -16.55
C GLN A 33 -11.90 0.30 -16.80
N ALA A 34 -12.06 1.54 -17.29
CA ALA A 34 -13.36 2.09 -17.68
C ALA A 34 -14.01 1.29 -18.83
N ASN A 35 -13.23 0.91 -19.84
CA ASN A 35 -13.70 0.07 -20.95
C ASN A 35 -14.13 -1.33 -20.44
N GLN A 36 -13.42 -1.89 -19.48
CA GLN A 36 -13.77 -3.18 -18.84
C GLN A 36 -15.10 -3.10 -18.08
N ILE A 37 -15.37 -1.97 -17.42
CA ILE A 37 -16.69 -1.72 -16.79
C ILE A 37 -17.78 -1.70 -17.86
N ASP A 38 -17.57 -1.05 -18.98
CA ASP A 38 -18.52 -1.03 -20.13
C ASP A 38 -18.79 -2.46 -20.66
N ASP A 39 -17.75 -3.26 -20.77
CA ASP A 39 -17.88 -4.65 -21.19
C ASP A 39 -18.69 -5.48 -20.18
N PHE A 40 -18.50 -5.25 -18.88
CA PHE A 40 -19.27 -5.89 -17.82
C PHE A 40 -20.75 -5.51 -17.88
N LEU A 41 -21.06 -4.24 -18.07
CA LEU A 41 -22.43 -3.78 -18.24
C LEU A 41 -23.10 -4.41 -19.47
N THR A 42 -22.36 -4.52 -20.58
CA THR A 42 -22.84 -5.19 -21.79
C THR A 42 -23.11 -6.69 -21.58
N LYS A 43 -22.30 -7.34 -20.74
CA LYS A 43 -22.49 -8.75 -20.35
C LYS A 43 -23.60 -8.98 -19.34
N GLY A 44 -24.17 -7.91 -18.78
CA GLY A 44 -25.27 -7.98 -17.83
C GLY A 44 -24.86 -8.51 -16.45
N VAL A 45 -23.68 -8.13 -15.98
CA VAL A 45 -23.26 -8.47 -14.60
C VAL A 45 -24.20 -7.87 -13.57
N VAL A 46 -24.37 -8.57 -12.46
CA VAL A 46 -25.29 -8.17 -11.39
C VAL A 46 -24.64 -7.27 -10.34
N ALA A 47 -23.33 -7.24 -10.28
CA ALA A 47 -22.52 -6.38 -9.41
C ALA A 47 -21.10 -6.24 -9.94
N ILE A 48 -20.40 -5.19 -9.52
CA ILE A 48 -18.99 -4.96 -9.83
C ILE A 48 -18.23 -4.81 -8.53
N ILE A 49 -17.15 -5.59 -8.35
CA ILE A 49 -16.16 -5.40 -7.30
C ILE A 49 -14.94 -4.80 -7.99
N LEU A 50 -14.55 -3.60 -7.60
CA LEU A 50 -13.54 -2.79 -8.27
C LEU A 50 -12.41 -2.45 -7.30
N ASN A 51 -11.16 -2.70 -7.75
CA ASN A 51 -10.00 -2.05 -7.19
C ASN A 51 -9.59 -0.92 -8.15
N PRO A 52 -9.90 0.35 -7.85
CA PRO A 52 -9.64 1.46 -8.76
C PRO A 52 -8.17 1.60 -9.13
N CYS A 53 -7.85 1.79 -10.42
CA CYS A 53 -6.52 2.19 -10.85
C CYS A 53 -6.16 3.63 -10.43
N ASP A 54 -7.18 4.49 -10.35
CA ASP A 54 -7.08 5.84 -9.78
C ASP A 54 -8.38 6.20 -9.06
N ARG A 55 -8.24 6.74 -7.85
CA ARG A 55 -9.37 7.01 -6.95
C ARG A 55 -10.35 8.09 -7.42
N GLN A 56 -9.91 8.99 -8.28
CA GLN A 56 -10.69 10.12 -8.77
C GLN A 56 -11.18 9.87 -10.20
N SER A 57 -10.25 9.48 -11.07
CA SER A 57 -10.49 9.38 -12.51
C SER A 57 -11.43 8.24 -12.91
N ILE A 58 -11.63 7.24 -12.03
CA ILE A 58 -12.57 6.13 -12.28
C ILE A 58 -14.04 6.52 -12.05
N GLY A 59 -14.30 7.66 -11.43
CA GLY A 59 -15.65 8.12 -11.08
C GLY A 59 -16.67 8.02 -12.20
N PRO A 60 -16.42 8.57 -13.39
CA PRO A 60 -17.39 8.51 -14.50
C PRO A 60 -17.80 7.09 -14.92
N ALA A 61 -16.87 6.13 -14.82
CA ALA A 61 -17.18 4.72 -15.12
C ALA A 61 -18.07 4.08 -14.03
N ILE A 62 -17.87 4.45 -12.78
CA ILE A 62 -18.73 4.03 -11.66
C ILE A 62 -20.12 4.65 -11.81
N GLU A 63 -20.22 5.95 -12.11
CA GLU A 63 -21.51 6.62 -12.34
C GLU A 63 -22.30 5.93 -13.46
N LYS A 64 -21.64 5.52 -14.54
CA LYS A 64 -22.27 4.76 -15.62
C LYS A 64 -22.84 3.42 -15.17
N ALA A 65 -22.10 2.68 -14.31
CA ALA A 65 -22.60 1.46 -13.70
C ALA A 65 -23.82 1.73 -12.79
N ASN A 66 -23.76 2.80 -12.01
CA ASN A 66 -24.88 3.22 -11.15
C ASN A 66 -26.13 3.56 -11.97
N GLN A 67 -25.98 4.29 -13.08
CA GLN A 67 -27.08 4.61 -14.00
C GLN A 67 -27.70 3.36 -14.64
N ALA A 68 -26.88 2.34 -14.88
CA ALA A 68 -27.34 1.04 -15.36
C ALA A 68 -27.98 0.17 -14.25
N GLY A 69 -28.05 0.64 -13.02
CA GLY A 69 -28.59 -0.08 -11.88
C GLY A 69 -27.66 -1.20 -11.36
N VAL A 70 -26.39 -1.20 -11.73
CA VAL A 70 -25.39 -2.19 -11.28
C VAL A 70 -24.65 -1.66 -10.07
N PRO A 71 -24.79 -2.28 -8.90
CA PRO A 71 -24.09 -1.86 -7.68
C PRO A 71 -22.57 -2.05 -7.82
N VAL A 72 -21.81 -1.06 -7.34
CA VAL A 72 -20.35 -1.08 -7.34
C VAL A 72 -19.86 -1.13 -5.89
N PHE A 73 -18.95 -2.05 -5.64
CA PHE A 73 -18.18 -2.18 -4.40
C PHE A 73 -16.73 -1.89 -4.71
N THR A 74 -16.00 -1.25 -3.80
CA THR A 74 -14.56 -1.05 -3.98
C THR A 74 -13.76 -1.83 -2.94
N CYS A 75 -12.58 -2.28 -3.33
CA CYS A 75 -11.63 -2.90 -2.43
C CYS A 75 -10.24 -2.26 -2.57
N ASP A 76 -9.44 -2.31 -1.50
CA ASP A 76 -8.10 -1.77 -1.39
C ASP A 76 -8.05 -0.24 -1.60
N LEU A 77 -8.17 0.28 -2.83
CA LEU A 77 -8.22 1.70 -3.11
C LEU A 77 -9.67 2.21 -3.13
N LYS A 78 -9.97 3.20 -2.28
CA LYS A 78 -11.30 3.82 -2.21
C LYS A 78 -11.49 4.84 -3.35
N CYS A 79 -12.62 4.76 -4.07
CA CYS A 79 -13.04 5.85 -4.95
C CYS A 79 -13.48 7.07 -4.11
N VAL A 80 -13.06 8.26 -4.51
CA VAL A 80 -13.40 9.54 -3.86
C VAL A 80 -13.98 10.56 -4.84
N ALA A 81 -14.34 10.14 -6.07
CA ALA A 81 -14.96 10.99 -7.06
C ALA A 81 -16.39 11.39 -6.63
N GLU A 82 -16.71 12.66 -6.76
CA GLU A 82 -18.07 13.15 -6.56
C GLU A 82 -19.01 12.52 -7.58
N GLY A 83 -20.22 12.15 -7.19
CA GLY A 83 -21.23 11.53 -8.06
C GLY A 83 -21.10 10.00 -8.21
N ALA A 84 -19.96 9.42 -7.96
CA ALA A 84 -19.76 7.98 -7.99
C ALA A 84 -20.32 7.32 -6.71
N GLU A 85 -21.40 6.53 -6.85
CA GLU A 85 -21.99 5.80 -5.73
C GLU A 85 -21.30 4.45 -5.55
N VAL A 86 -20.66 4.26 -4.41
CA VAL A 86 -20.05 2.99 -3.98
C VAL A 86 -20.87 2.45 -2.82
N VAL A 87 -21.44 1.24 -2.97
CA VAL A 87 -22.28 0.61 -1.96
C VAL A 87 -21.50 0.34 -0.68
N SER A 88 -20.29 -0.18 -0.81
CA SER A 88 -19.37 -0.42 0.30
C SER A 88 -17.93 -0.45 -0.17
N HIS A 89 -17.03 -0.09 0.73
CA HIS A 89 -15.59 -0.18 0.53
C HIS A 89 -14.99 -1.12 1.57
N VAL A 90 -14.14 -2.04 1.12
CA VAL A 90 -13.38 -2.94 1.99
C VAL A 90 -11.89 -2.66 1.78
N GLY A 91 -11.21 -2.27 2.83
CA GLY A 91 -9.78 -1.97 2.80
C GLY A 91 -9.18 -1.98 4.20
N SER A 92 -7.84 -2.00 4.25
CA SER A 92 -7.09 -1.90 5.49
C SER A 92 -7.21 -0.50 6.10
N ASP A 93 -7.22 -0.40 7.42
CA ASP A 93 -6.96 0.87 8.09
C ASP A 93 -5.46 1.19 7.98
N ASN A 94 -5.11 1.87 6.89
CA ASN A 94 -3.73 2.16 6.55
C ASN A 94 -3.06 3.14 7.52
N LEU A 95 -3.84 4.03 8.17
CA LEU A 95 -3.31 4.93 9.19
C LEU A 95 -2.94 4.13 10.45
N GLN A 96 -3.83 3.23 10.89
CA GLN A 96 -3.55 2.33 12.01
C GLN A 96 -2.35 1.42 11.69
N GLY A 97 -2.29 0.87 10.49
CA GLY A 97 -1.16 0.03 10.08
C GLY A 97 0.17 0.77 10.11
N GLY A 98 0.21 2.04 9.70
CA GLY A 98 1.37 2.89 9.86
C GLY A 98 1.76 3.12 11.31
N LYS A 99 0.78 3.33 12.20
CA LYS A 99 1.02 3.46 13.65
C LYS A 99 1.64 2.19 14.25
N LEU A 100 1.10 1.04 13.91
CA LEU A 100 1.66 -0.25 14.33
C LEU A 100 3.10 -0.45 13.82
N ALA A 101 3.40 -0.01 12.60
CA ALA A 101 4.76 -0.04 12.07
C ALA A 101 5.71 0.89 12.85
N GLY A 102 5.24 2.06 13.27
CA GLY A 102 5.99 2.97 14.14
C GLY A 102 6.28 2.35 15.51
N GLU A 103 5.29 1.72 16.12
CA GLU A 103 5.43 1.00 17.39
C GLU A 103 6.43 -0.16 17.27
N ALA A 104 6.34 -0.95 16.21
CA ALA A 104 7.28 -2.05 15.94
C ALA A 104 8.72 -1.53 15.72
N MET A 105 8.89 -0.40 15.04
CA MET A 105 10.20 0.22 14.87
C MET A 105 10.79 0.70 16.19
N ILE A 106 9.98 1.32 17.06
CA ILE A 106 10.41 1.74 18.41
C ILE A 106 10.86 0.54 19.23
N GLU A 107 10.09 -0.54 19.22
CA GLU A 107 10.44 -1.78 19.93
C GLU A 107 11.76 -2.37 19.41
N ALA A 108 11.92 -2.45 18.10
CA ALA A 108 13.10 -3.03 17.47
C ALA A 108 14.39 -2.22 17.71
N LEU A 109 14.32 -0.89 17.67
CA LEU A 109 15.48 -0.04 17.90
C LEU A 109 15.77 0.20 19.39
N GLY A 110 14.77 0.03 20.24
CA GLY A 110 14.88 0.14 21.70
C GLY A 110 15.38 1.53 22.15
N ALA A 111 15.96 1.59 23.34
CA ALA A 111 16.42 2.83 23.95
C ALA A 111 17.59 3.52 23.22
N GLN A 112 18.22 2.86 22.27
CA GLN A 112 19.31 3.45 21.49
C GLN A 112 18.78 4.37 20.36
N GLY A 113 17.56 4.11 19.85
CA GLY A 113 17.02 4.80 18.70
C GLY A 113 17.88 4.60 17.46
N GLY A 114 17.94 5.61 16.60
CA GLY A 114 18.83 5.63 15.43
C GLY A 114 18.18 6.19 14.17
N GLU A 115 18.95 6.18 13.09
CA GLU A 115 18.54 6.65 11.78
C GLU A 115 17.61 5.66 11.08
N VAL A 116 16.54 6.15 10.46
CA VAL A 116 15.53 5.35 9.75
C VAL A 116 15.29 5.91 8.35
N LEU A 117 15.26 5.02 7.36
CA LEU A 117 14.78 5.28 6.01
C LEU A 117 13.29 4.94 5.93
N VAL A 118 12.50 5.81 5.33
CA VAL A 118 11.14 5.52 4.87
C VAL A 118 11.14 5.31 3.36
N ILE A 119 10.75 4.11 2.91
CA ILE A 119 10.56 3.81 1.50
C ILE A 119 9.08 3.98 1.19
N HIS A 120 8.76 5.08 0.49
CA HIS A 120 7.41 5.56 0.26
C HIS A 120 6.90 5.24 -1.16
N PHE A 121 5.61 5.44 -1.39
CA PHE A 121 4.97 5.50 -2.70
C PHE A 121 3.86 6.58 -2.63
N PRO A 122 4.23 7.85 -2.86
CA PRO A 122 3.34 8.99 -2.61
C PRO A 122 2.12 9.07 -3.54
N GLN A 123 2.12 8.35 -4.66
CA GLN A 123 1.00 8.30 -5.59
C GLN A 123 -0.22 7.52 -5.05
N ALA A 124 0.01 6.64 -4.05
CA ALA A 124 -1.06 5.85 -3.45
C ALA A 124 -1.47 6.43 -2.08
N ASN A 125 -2.76 6.75 -1.93
CA ASN A 125 -3.31 7.27 -0.68
C ASN A 125 -3.12 6.32 0.52
N SER A 126 -3.22 5.01 0.30
CA SER A 126 -2.94 3.99 1.32
C SER A 126 -1.52 4.12 1.87
N CYS A 127 -0.54 4.33 0.98
CA CYS A 127 0.86 4.51 1.35
C CYS A 127 1.09 5.84 2.08
N GLN A 128 0.45 6.93 1.66
CA GLN A 128 0.48 8.21 2.38
C GLN A 128 -0.04 8.07 3.83
N LEU A 129 -1.13 7.32 4.02
CA LEU A 129 -1.69 7.07 5.35
C LEU A 129 -0.76 6.20 6.21
N ARG A 130 -0.09 5.20 5.62
CA ARG A 130 0.91 4.36 6.32
C ARG A 130 2.09 5.20 6.81
N VAL A 131 2.66 6.03 5.93
CA VAL A 131 3.78 6.92 6.30
C VAL A 131 3.35 7.90 7.37
N ARG A 132 2.21 8.56 7.20
CA ARG A 132 1.67 9.48 8.19
C ARG A 132 1.49 8.81 9.56
N GLY A 133 0.90 7.60 9.61
CA GLY A 133 0.71 6.88 10.87
C GLY A 133 2.04 6.55 11.55
N PHE A 134 3.04 6.12 10.77
CA PHE A 134 4.39 5.87 11.25
C PHE A 134 5.01 7.14 11.86
N GLU A 135 4.99 8.24 11.13
CA GLU A 135 5.57 9.51 11.57
C GLU A 135 4.88 10.07 12.82
N GLU A 136 3.54 9.96 12.93
CA GLU A 136 2.80 10.40 14.13
C GLU A 136 3.32 9.67 15.39
N VAL A 137 3.57 8.37 15.29
CA VAL A 137 4.07 7.56 16.41
C VAL A 137 5.53 7.89 16.72
N ILE A 138 6.40 8.00 15.72
CA ILE A 138 7.81 8.36 15.91
C ILE A 138 7.94 9.77 16.51
N ALA A 139 7.14 10.73 16.04
CA ALA A 139 7.14 12.08 16.59
C ALA A 139 6.71 12.09 18.06
N ALA A 140 5.65 11.35 18.42
CA ALA A 140 5.18 11.23 19.79
C ALA A 140 6.24 10.56 20.69
N TYR A 141 6.88 9.48 20.23
CA TYR A 141 7.97 8.82 20.95
C TYR A 141 9.15 9.76 21.22
N ASN A 142 9.54 10.54 20.23
CA ASN A 142 10.65 11.46 20.33
C ASN A 142 10.38 12.67 21.26
N GLN A 143 9.12 12.87 21.63
CA GLN A 143 8.73 14.04 22.43
C GLN A 143 9.37 13.97 23.84
N GLY A 144 10.19 14.96 24.15
CA GLY A 144 10.87 15.03 25.45
C GLY A 144 12.14 14.18 25.57
N LEU A 145 12.49 13.40 24.56
CA LEU A 145 13.76 12.63 24.57
C LEU A 145 14.95 13.54 24.23
N VAL A 146 16.01 13.41 25.00
CA VAL A 146 17.33 14.04 24.76
C VAL A 146 18.26 13.08 24.00
N ALA A 147 18.12 11.77 24.26
CA ALA A 147 18.90 10.71 23.61
C ALA A 147 17.98 9.55 23.21
N GLY A 148 18.46 8.67 22.35
CA GLY A 148 17.69 7.51 21.89
C GLY A 148 16.53 7.86 20.96
N ARG A 149 16.60 9.01 20.31
CA ARG A 149 15.61 9.44 19.30
C ARG A 149 15.68 8.55 18.08
N ILE A 150 14.54 8.42 17.42
CA ILE A 150 14.45 7.81 16.09
C ILE A 150 14.33 8.95 15.08
N GLU A 151 15.27 9.02 14.15
CA GLU A 151 15.34 10.10 13.18
C GLU A 151 15.08 9.56 11.77
N VAL A 152 14.02 10.04 11.11
CA VAL A 152 13.78 9.75 9.71
C VAL A 152 14.76 10.60 8.89
N VAL A 153 15.85 10.00 8.44
CA VAL A 153 16.93 10.69 7.71
C VAL A 153 16.67 10.80 6.23
N ALA A 154 15.79 9.95 5.70
CA ALA A 154 15.34 10.00 4.31
C ALA A 154 13.92 9.42 4.18
N GLU A 155 13.11 10.05 3.33
CA GLU A 155 11.84 9.56 2.82
C GLU A 155 11.92 9.56 1.29
N LEU A 156 11.97 8.39 0.68
CA LEU A 156 12.25 8.22 -0.74
C LEU A 156 11.14 7.42 -1.44
N ASP A 157 10.80 7.85 -2.66
CA ASP A 157 9.85 7.12 -3.51
C ASP A 157 10.48 5.83 -4.03
N GLY A 158 10.00 4.69 -3.53
CA GLY A 158 10.37 3.34 -3.98
C GLY A 158 9.37 2.74 -4.97
N GLY A 159 8.40 3.54 -5.46
CA GLY A 159 7.41 3.11 -6.45
C GLY A 159 6.52 1.94 -6.03
N GLY A 160 6.63 1.49 -4.78
CA GLY A 160 5.97 0.29 -4.29
C GLY A 160 6.48 -1.02 -4.93
N VAL A 161 7.68 -1.01 -5.53
CA VAL A 161 8.27 -2.14 -6.25
C VAL A 161 9.66 -2.50 -5.73
N ARG A 162 10.05 -3.77 -5.96
CA ARG A 162 11.28 -4.32 -5.40
C ARG A 162 12.56 -3.61 -5.88
N ASP A 163 12.65 -3.35 -7.18
CA ASP A 163 13.88 -2.83 -7.78
C ASP A 163 14.17 -1.40 -7.33
N GLU A 164 13.14 -0.56 -7.21
CA GLU A 164 13.31 0.80 -6.68
C GLU A 164 13.56 0.78 -5.17
N GLY A 165 12.87 -0.10 -4.40
CA GLY A 165 13.17 -0.29 -2.98
C GLY A 165 14.62 -0.70 -2.73
N TYR A 166 15.18 -1.57 -3.58
CA TYR A 166 16.60 -1.93 -3.55
C TYR A 166 17.49 -0.70 -3.77
N LYS A 167 17.24 0.05 -4.84
CA LYS A 167 18.06 1.20 -5.26
C LYS A 167 18.07 2.30 -4.20
N VAL A 168 16.90 2.73 -3.71
CA VAL A 168 16.84 3.80 -2.70
C VAL A 168 17.50 3.38 -1.39
N THR A 169 17.47 2.08 -1.07
CA THR A 169 18.19 1.55 0.10
C THR A 169 19.71 1.59 -0.13
N GLU A 170 20.19 1.15 -1.29
CA GLU A 170 21.62 1.19 -1.62
C GLU A 170 22.16 2.62 -1.57
N ASP A 171 21.44 3.59 -2.14
CA ASP A 171 21.81 5.01 -2.12
C ASP A 171 21.82 5.57 -0.69
N THR A 172 20.81 5.22 0.13
CA THR A 172 20.72 5.67 1.52
C THR A 172 21.86 5.11 2.36
N LEU A 173 22.25 3.85 2.19
CA LEU A 173 23.35 3.25 2.94
C LEU A 173 24.71 3.92 2.66
N GLN A 174 24.88 4.54 1.48
CA GLN A 174 26.07 5.31 1.16
C GLN A 174 26.10 6.66 1.89
N ALA A 175 24.95 7.33 2.00
CA ALA A 175 24.81 8.62 2.68
C ALA A 175 24.72 8.47 4.21
N HIS A 176 24.12 7.39 4.67
CA HIS A 176 23.81 7.10 6.09
C HIS A 176 24.36 5.71 6.46
N PRO A 177 25.69 5.57 6.65
CA PRO A 177 26.30 4.29 6.98
C PRO A 177 25.85 3.71 8.32
N ASP A 178 25.33 4.53 9.22
CA ASP A 178 24.85 4.16 10.54
C ASP A 178 23.32 3.92 10.60
N LEU A 179 22.69 3.75 9.40
CA LEU A 179 21.27 3.44 9.30
C LEU A 179 20.92 2.22 10.16
N ARG A 180 19.85 2.31 10.94
CA ARG A 180 19.42 1.27 11.87
C ARG A 180 18.04 0.69 11.58
N GLY A 181 17.20 1.44 10.89
CA GLY A 181 15.85 1.00 10.55
C GLY A 181 15.42 1.39 9.14
N ILE A 182 14.54 0.59 8.58
CA ILE A 182 13.84 0.88 7.31
C ILE A 182 12.37 0.60 7.51
N PHE A 183 11.52 1.60 7.27
CA PHE A 183 10.10 1.40 7.11
C PHE A 183 9.77 1.33 5.62
N ALA A 184 9.32 0.18 5.15
CA ALA A 184 8.87 -0.02 3.77
C ALA A 184 7.34 -0.12 3.74
N ILE A 185 6.69 0.71 2.92
CA ILE A 185 5.22 0.82 2.87
C ILE A 185 4.53 -0.45 2.37
N ASN A 186 5.24 -1.38 1.78
CA ASN A 186 4.74 -2.69 1.34
C ASN A 186 5.87 -3.73 1.27
N ASP A 187 5.52 -4.99 1.14
CA ASP A 187 6.48 -6.10 1.05
C ASP A 187 7.43 -6.02 -0.15
N PRO A 188 6.98 -5.70 -1.39
CA PRO A 188 7.92 -5.57 -2.50
C PRO A 188 9.07 -4.59 -2.22
N SER A 189 8.77 -3.41 -1.65
CA SER A 189 9.79 -2.43 -1.25
C SER A 189 10.69 -2.98 -0.14
N GLY A 190 10.11 -3.66 0.86
CA GLY A 190 10.85 -4.30 1.94
C GLY A 190 11.79 -5.42 1.47
N LEU A 191 11.33 -6.24 0.53
CA LEU A 191 12.17 -7.28 -0.10
C LEU A 191 13.32 -6.68 -0.92
N GLY A 192 13.09 -5.53 -1.56
CA GLY A 192 14.13 -4.76 -2.23
C GLY A 192 15.18 -4.26 -1.24
N ALA A 193 14.71 -3.65 -0.15
CA ALA A 193 15.58 -3.18 0.94
C ALA A 193 16.41 -4.32 1.54
N ARG A 194 15.79 -5.47 1.79
CA ARG A 194 16.48 -6.66 2.29
C ARG A 194 17.62 -7.09 1.37
N ALA A 195 17.39 -7.17 0.08
CA ALA A 195 18.43 -7.55 -0.90
C ALA A 195 19.59 -6.55 -0.93
N ALA A 196 19.32 -5.24 -0.79
CA ALA A 196 20.38 -4.22 -0.70
C ALA A 196 21.21 -4.37 0.58
N LEU A 197 20.57 -4.62 1.72
CA LEU A 197 21.25 -4.89 2.99
C LEU A 197 22.14 -6.14 2.92
N GLU A 198 21.65 -7.21 2.32
CA GLU A 198 22.41 -8.46 2.13
C GLU A 198 23.66 -8.23 1.28
N LYS A 199 23.53 -7.47 0.18
CA LYS A 199 24.69 -7.10 -0.65
C LYS A 199 25.71 -6.25 0.12
N ALA A 200 25.23 -5.37 1.00
CA ALA A 200 26.09 -4.50 1.82
C ALA A 200 26.64 -5.22 3.07
N GLY A 201 26.20 -6.44 3.40
CA GLY A 201 26.57 -7.16 4.61
C GLY A 201 25.98 -6.53 5.88
N LYS A 202 24.85 -5.84 5.79
CA LYS A 202 24.20 -5.09 6.89
C LYS A 202 22.85 -5.69 7.32
N GLN A 203 22.45 -6.84 6.79
CA GLN A 203 21.16 -7.46 7.01
C GLN A 203 20.86 -7.79 8.48
N ASP A 204 21.89 -7.92 9.31
CA ASP A 204 21.78 -8.21 10.75
C ASP A 204 21.94 -6.94 11.62
N GLN A 205 22.17 -5.78 11.00
CA GLN A 205 22.40 -4.51 11.68
C GLN A 205 21.22 -3.55 11.50
N VAL A 206 20.44 -3.71 10.43
CA VAL A 206 19.32 -2.83 10.05
C VAL A 206 18.01 -3.60 10.12
N THR A 207 17.09 -3.13 10.95
CA THR A 207 15.74 -3.70 11.03
C THR A 207 14.87 -3.21 9.90
N ILE A 208 14.12 -4.10 9.25
CA ILE A 208 13.09 -3.74 8.29
C ILE A 208 11.72 -3.99 8.93
N VAL A 209 10.87 -2.97 8.92
CA VAL A 209 9.45 -3.09 9.18
C VAL A 209 8.72 -2.86 7.86
N ALA A 210 7.91 -3.82 7.43
CA ALA A 210 7.16 -3.75 6.18
C ALA A 210 5.66 -3.97 6.43
N PHE A 211 4.87 -3.75 5.40
CA PHE A 211 3.42 -3.92 5.42
C PHE A 211 3.04 -5.03 4.43
N ASP A 212 1.97 -5.77 4.72
CA ASP A 212 1.28 -6.85 3.99
C ASP A 212 1.59 -8.26 4.51
N GLY A 213 2.82 -8.60 4.93
CA GLY A 213 3.17 -9.87 5.59
C GLY A 213 3.29 -11.07 4.64
N GLN A 214 3.91 -10.88 3.46
CA GLN A 214 4.19 -11.95 2.48
C GLN A 214 5.56 -12.61 2.69
#